data_1f27ed33ec4d4f86b69b2734e79a2aa5
#
_entry.id   1f27ed33ec4d4f86b69b2734e79a2aa5
#
_cell.length_a   1.000
_cell.length_b   1.000
_cell.length_c   1.000
_cell.angle_alpha   90.00
_cell.angle_beta   90.00
_cell.angle_gamma   90.00
#
_symmetry.space_group_name_H-M   'P 1'
#
loop_
_entity.id
_entity.type
_entity.pdbx_description
1 polymer ?
#
loop_
_entity_poly.entity_id
_entity_poly.type
_entity_poly.pdbx_seq_one_letter_code
_entity_poly.pdbx_strand_id
1 'polypeptide(L)'
;LMERGHVYRIQKGHRLRFGMAKSGVRAYFAIAGTIEVPSVMGSRSTNLKCGLGGFEGRRLQNGDALPICAREFSEGEQKRLLKKTIDQTDYEREKTVRVILGPQKEMFTEEGVQTFLGSPYTVSVESDRMGIRLEGEKVLADGNTDIISDGIVFGSVQVTTAGLPIVMMADHQTTGGYAKIATVIQEDLPILAQARP
;
A
#
# COMPACT_ATOMS: atom_id res chain seq x y z
N LEU A 1 15.52 22.71 3.00
CA LEU A 1 14.48 21.69 3.08
C LEU A 1 14.14 21.25 1.66
N MET A 2 14.07 19.93 1.41
CA MET A 2 13.67 19.42 0.10
C MET A 2 12.15 19.36 0.02
N GLU A 3 11.58 19.84 -1.08
CA GLU A 3 10.14 19.78 -1.33
C GLU A 3 9.79 18.53 -2.13
N ARG A 4 8.61 17.94 -1.86
CA ARG A 4 8.12 16.78 -2.61
C ARG A 4 7.85 17.17 -4.07
N GLY A 5 8.06 16.25 -4.99
CA GLY A 5 7.83 16.47 -6.42
C GLY A 5 8.91 17.28 -7.13
N HIS A 6 9.97 17.67 -6.44
CA HIS A 6 11.09 18.41 -7.02
C HIS A 6 12.29 17.51 -7.30
N VAL A 7 13.05 17.86 -8.34
CA VAL A 7 14.31 17.19 -8.68
C VAL A 7 15.47 18.00 -8.12
N TYR A 8 16.37 17.33 -7.44
CA TYR A 8 17.56 17.95 -6.83
C TYR A 8 18.82 17.31 -7.38
N ARG A 9 19.80 18.14 -7.72
CA ARG A 9 21.13 17.65 -8.06
C ARG A 9 21.91 17.34 -6.79
N ILE A 10 22.36 16.10 -6.67
CA ILE A 10 23.15 15.63 -5.53
C ILE A 10 24.60 15.50 -5.95
N GLN A 11 25.52 15.89 -5.07
CA GLN A 11 26.98 15.81 -5.24
C GLN A 11 27.59 14.89 -4.19
N LYS A 12 28.80 14.40 -4.45
CA LYS A 12 29.58 13.63 -3.48
C LYS A 12 29.68 14.38 -2.16
N GLY A 13 29.39 13.67 -1.07
CA GLY A 13 29.41 14.22 0.30
C GLY A 13 28.07 14.80 0.76
N HIS A 14 27.10 14.98 -0.10
CA HIS A 14 25.76 15.39 0.34
C HIS A 14 25.12 14.32 1.22
N ARG A 15 24.36 14.77 2.23
CA ARG A 15 23.61 13.91 3.14
C ARG A 15 22.13 14.21 3.03
N LEU A 16 21.33 13.19 2.76
CA LEU A 16 19.87 13.25 2.82
C LEU A 16 19.41 12.70 4.17
N ARG A 17 18.52 13.45 4.82
CA ARG A 17 17.90 13.01 6.08
C ARG A 17 16.39 12.99 5.91
N PHE A 18 15.75 11.90 6.32
CA PHE A 18 14.32 11.80 6.44
C PHE A 18 13.92 12.05 7.88
N GLY A 19 12.98 12.96 8.09
CA GLY A 19 12.31 13.13 9.38
C GLY A 19 11.14 12.16 9.51
N MET A 20 10.37 12.30 10.57
CA MET A 20 9.10 11.59 10.71
C MET A 20 8.09 12.09 9.67
N ALA A 21 7.29 11.17 9.13
CA ALA A 21 6.21 11.52 8.23
C ALA A 21 5.19 12.41 8.98
N LYS A 22 4.88 13.58 8.42
CA LYS A 22 3.85 14.48 8.97
C LYS A 22 2.45 14.03 8.60
N SER A 23 2.29 13.38 7.44
CA SER A 23 1.03 12.86 6.92
C SER A 23 1.32 11.61 6.10
N GLY A 24 0.43 10.61 6.17
CA GLY A 24 0.64 9.30 5.53
C GLY A 24 1.72 8.46 6.21
N VAL A 25 1.95 7.25 5.68
CA VAL A 25 2.90 6.26 6.23
C VAL A 25 3.99 5.86 5.24
N ARG A 26 3.85 6.15 3.95
CA ARG A 26 4.77 5.72 2.88
C ARG A 26 5.31 6.90 2.10
N ALA A 27 6.59 6.84 1.77
CA ALA A 27 7.24 7.80 0.90
C ALA A 27 8.11 7.07 -0.13
N TYR A 28 8.23 7.67 -1.31
CA TYR A 28 9.09 7.18 -2.39
C TYR A 28 10.24 8.15 -2.57
N PHE A 29 11.44 7.60 -2.58
CA PHE A 29 12.64 8.33 -2.97
C PHE A 29 13.10 7.80 -4.33
N ALA A 30 12.99 8.64 -5.35
CA ALA A 30 13.41 8.31 -6.70
C ALA A 30 14.82 8.84 -6.96
N ILE A 31 15.65 8.04 -7.59
CA ILE A 31 16.98 8.44 -8.08
C ILE A 31 17.00 8.35 -9.60
N ALA A 32 17.74 9.26 -10.20
CA ALA A 32 17.95 9.24 -11.64
C ALA A 32 19.00 8.21 -12.01
N GLY A 33 18.53 7.04 -12.39
CA GLY A 33 19.37 5.88 -12.69
C GLY A 33 18.72 4.59 -12.23
N THR A 34 19.54 3.57 -12.05
CA THR A 34 19.11 2.25 -11.59
C THR A 34 19.88 1.87 -10.33
N ILE A 35 19.20 1.37 -9.32
CA ILE A 35 19.83 0.68 -8.19
C ILE A 35 20.27 -0.69 -8.70
N GLU A 36 21.56 -0.98 -8.64
CA GLU A 36 22.15 -2.22 -9.15
C GLU A 36 22.06 -3.33 -8.11
N VAL A 37 20.85 -3.85 -7.95
CA VAL A 37 20.56 -5.05 -7.16
C VAL A 37 20.08 -6.15 -8.09
N PRO A 38 20.27 -7.44 -7.74
CA PRO A 38 19.83 -8.56 -8.55
C PRO A 38 18.33 -8.50 -8.87
N SER A 39 17.96 -8.82 -10.08
CA SER A 39 16.56 -9.02 -10.46
C SER A 39 16.14 -10.44 -10.11
N VAL A 40 15.07 -10.58 -9.33
CA VAL A 40 14.46 -11.85 -8.96
C VAL A 40 13.06 -11.89 -9.56
N MET A 41 12.76 -12.85 -10.41
CA MET A 41 11.49 -12.98 -11.14
C MET A 41 11.07 -11.68 -11.86
N GLY A 42 12.04 -10.95 -12.43
CA GLY A 42 11.81 -9.67 -13.13
C GLY A 42 11.68 -8.45 -12.23
N SER A 43 11.76 -8.59 -10.92
CA SER A 43 11.64 -7.50 -9.94
C SER A 43 12.96 -7.24 -9.20
N ARG A 44 13.22 -5.96 -8.90
CA ARG A 44 14.29 -5.53 -7.98
C ARG A 44 13.78 -5.13 -6.60
N SER A 45 12.48 -5.32 -6.33
CA SER A 45 11.90 -5.05 -5.02
C SER A 45 12.33 -6.09 -3.98
N THR A 46 12.41 -5.65 -2.72
CA THR A 46 12.66 -6.56 -1.59
C THR A 46 11.35 -7.17 -1.10
N ASN A 47 11.26 -8.48 -1.08
CA ASN A 47 10.22 -9.20 -0.34
C ASN A 47 10.78 -9.62 1.02
N LEU A 48 10.47 -8.84 2.05
CA LEU A 48 10.99 -9.06 3.40
C LEU A 48 10.47 -10.36 4.03
N LYS A 49 9.28 -10.82 3.66
CA LYS A 49 8.67 -12.04 4.20
C LYS A 49 9.42 -13.30 3.75
N CYS A 50 9.85 -13.30 2.49
CA CYS A 50 10.58 -14.42 1.89
C CYS A 50 12.10 -14.23 1.92
N GLY A 51 12.61 -13.07 2.35
CA GLY A 51 14.03 -12.75 2.30
C GLY A 51 14.60 -12.70 0.88
N LEU A 52 13.80 -12.26 -0.11
CA LEU A 52 14.15 -12.29 -1.53
C LEU A 52 14.20 -10.90 -2.15
N GLY A 53 15.05 -10.76 -3.16
CA GLY A 53 15.15 -9.56 -3.99
C GLY A 53 15.75 -8.36 -3.27
N GLY A 54 15.78 -7.21 -3.94
CA GLY A 54 16.34 -5.97 -3.42
C GLY A 54 17.79 -6.10 -2.97
N PHE A 55 18.14 -5.37 -1.91
CA PHE A 55 19.47 -5.45 -1.30
C PHE A 55 19.49 -6.59 -0.27
N GLU A 56 20.09 -7.70 -0.64
CA GLU A 56 20.27 -8.91 0.22
C GLU A 56 18.98 -9.48 0.83
N GLY A 57 17.82 -9.23 0.23
CA GLY A 57 16.52 -9.74 0.72
C GLY A 57 16.05 -9.15 2.06
N ARG A 58 16.70 -8.12 2.56
CA ARG A 58 16.46 -7.55 3.90
C ARG A 58 16.22 -6.04 3.87
N ARG A 59 15.84 -5.48 5.00
CA ARG A 59 15.83 -4.02 5.21
C ARG A 59 17.26 -3.48 5.16
N LEU A 60 17.38 -2.23 4.67
CA LEU A 60 18.65 -1.51 4.72
C LEU A 60 19.08 -1.25 6.17
N GLN A 61 20.38 -1.32 6.41
CA GLN A 61 21.02 -1.10 7.70
C GLN A 61 22.02 0.03 7.61
N ASN A 62 22.44 0.55 8.76
CA ASN A 62 23.51 1.54 8.81
C ASN A 62 24.82 0.95 8.25
N GLY A 63 25.42 1.68 7.32
CA GLY A 63 26.65 1.26 6.65
C GLY A 63 26.44 0.57 5.30
N ASP A 64 25.20 0.22 4.93
CA ASP A 64 24.93 -0.33 3.60
C ASP A 64 25.28 0.68 2.51
N ALA A 65 25.95 0.20 1.47
CA ALA A 65 26.25 0.97 0.26
C ALA A 65 25.47 0.39 -0.91
N LEU A 66 24.54 1.18 -1.44
CA LEU A 66 23.76 0.77 -2.62
C LEU A 66 24.49 1.19 -3.89
N PRO A 67 24.87 0.25 -4.76
CA PRO A 67 25.42 0.60 -6.07
C PRO A 67 24.33 1.21 -6.95
N ILE A 68 24.67 2.34 -7.58
CA ILE A 68 23.76 3.09 -8.43
C ILE A 68 24.44 3.34 -9.77
N CYS A 69 23.84 2.86 -10.85
CA CYS A 69 24.15 3.31 -12.20
C CYS A 69 23.39 4.61 -12.44
N ALA A 70 24.06 5.75 -12.26
CA ALA A 70 23.46 7.06 -12.46
C ALA A 70 23.27 7.35 -13.95
N ARG A 71 22.13 7.97 -14.29
CA ARG A 71 21.94 8.56 -15.61
C ARG A 71 22.52 9.96 -15.64
N GLU A 72 23.29 10.26 -16.68
CA GLU A 72 23.70 11.64 -16.95
C GLU A 72 22.51 12.46 -17.45
N PHE A 73 22.41 13.69 -16.95
CA PHE A 73 21.38 14.65 -17.35
C PHE A 73 21.99 15.81 -18.11
N SER A 74 21.33 16.22 -19.18
CA SER A 74 21.60 17.49 -19.83
C SER A 74 21.15 18.66 -18.93
N GLU A 75 21.77 19.85 -19.10
CA GLU A 75 21.41 21.02 -18.28
C GLU A 75 19.92 21.40 -18.34
N GLY A 76 19.23 21.14 -19.45
CA GLY A 76 17.80 21.41 -19.62
C GLY A 76 16.88 20.46 -18.84
N GLU A 77 17.37 19.27 -18.45
CA GLU A 77 16.59 18.29 -17.71
C GLU A 77 16.57 18.54 -16.19
N GLN A 78 17.47 19.38 -15.69
CA GLN A 78 17.65 19.63 -14.25
C GLN A 78 16.49 20.42 -13.59
N LYS A 79 15.60 21.02 -14.38
CA LYS A 79 14.47 21.84 -13.90
C LYS A 79 13.11 21.17 -14.04
N ARG A 80 13.06 19.85 -14.18
CA ARG A 80 11.79 19.14 -14.28
C ARG A 80 11.09 19.11 -12.91
N LEU A 81 9.93 19.75 -12.89
CA LEU A 81 8.96 19.66 -11.80
C LEU A 81 7.87 18.70 -12.23
N LEU A 82 7.36 17.89 -11.31
CA LEU A 82 6.10 17.22 -11.55
C LEU A 82 5.02 18.30 -11.70
N LYS A 83 4.48 18.47 -12.92
CA LYS A 83 3.43 19.46 -13.22
C LYS A 83 2.14 19.24 -12.43
N LYS A 84 1.89 18.01 -12.00
CA LYS A 84 0.76 17.67 -11.12
C LYS A 84 1.30 17.66 -9.71
N THR A 85 0.80 18.55 -8.89
CA THR A 85 1.07 18.54 -7.44
C THR A 85 0.79 17.13 -6.94
N ILE A 86 1.83 16.43 -6.51
CA ILE A 86 1.64 15.16 -5.84
C ILE A 86 0.86 15.50 -4.60
N ASP A 87 -0.37 15.16 -4.70
CA ASP A 87 -1.44 15.10 -3.74
C ASP A 87 -1.14 15.79 -2.40
N GLN A 88 -1.85 16.88 -2.16
CA GLN A 88 -1.96 17.52 -0.86
C GLN A 88 -3.03 16.81 0.01
N THR A 89 -3.34 15.56 -0.29
CA THR A 89 -4.33 14.78 0.45
C THR A 89 -3.92 14.74 1.92
N ASP A 90 -4.79 15.26 2.75
CA ASP A 90 -4.66 15.14 4.20
C ASP A 90 -5.08 13.71 4.58
N TYR A 91 -4.10 12.85 4.83
CA TYR A 91 -4.32 11.45 5.23
C TYR A 91 -4.65 11.29 6.72
N GLU A 92 -4.72 12.36 7.49
CA GLU A 92 -5.00 12.32 8.94
C GLU A 92 -6.48 12.43 9.26
N ARG A 93 -7.31 12.79 8.27
CA ARG A 93 -8.76 12.89 8.45
C ARG A 93 -9.46 11.62 8.02
N GLU A 94 -10.63 11.41 8.59
CA GLU A 94 -11.58 10.41 8.11
C GLU A 94 -11.78 10.52 6.59
N LYS A 95 -11.74 9.39 5.90
CA LYS A 95 -11.87 9.31 4.44
C LYS A 95 -12.95 8.32 4.07
N THR A 96 -13.76 8.68 3.12
CA THR A 96 -14.65 7.74 2.46
C THR A 96 -13.89 6.99 1.37
N VAL A 97 -13.98 5.67 1.38
CA VAL A 97 -13.40 4.78 0.39
C VAL A 97 -14.52 4.12 -0.39
N ARG A 98 -14.52 4.29 -1.69
CA ARG A 98 -15.56 3.73 -2.57
C ARG A 98 -15.25 2.28 -2.92
N VAL A 99 -16.31 1.48 -2.97
CA VAL A 99 -16.22 0.05 -3.24
C VAL A 99 -17.25 -0.38 -4.28
N ILE A 100 -16.96 -1.48 -4.96
CA ILE A 100 -17.91 -2.25 -5.76
C ILE A 100 -18.21 -3.52 -4.95
N LEU A 101 -19.49 -3.86 -4.78
CA LEU A 101 -19.89 -5.08 -4.06
C LEU A 101 -19.32 -6.31 -4.76
N GLY A 102 -18.86 -7.24 -3.95
CA GLY A 102 -18.07 -8.38 -4.37
C GLY A 102 -18.90 -9.61 -4.78
N PRO A 103 -18.20 -10.63 -5.29
CA PRO A 103 -18.84 -11.83 -5.82
C PRO A 103 -19.51 -12.70 -4.75
N GLN A 104 -19.18 -12.53 -3.47
CA GLN A 104 -19.82 -13.26 -2.37
C GLN A 104 -20.66 -12.33 -1.46
N LYS A 105 -21.18 -11.23 -2.00
CA LYS A 105 -22.04 -10.29 -1.25
C LYS A 105 -23.24 -10.99 -0.60
N GLU A 106 -23.82 -11.96 -1.28
CA GLU A 106 -24.99 -12.73 -0.81
C GLU A 106 -24.70 -13.64 0.40
N MET A 107 -23.46 -13.83 0.77
CA MET A 107 -23.08 -14.52 2.02
C MET A 107 -23.22 -13.63 3.27
N PHE A 108 -23.51 -12.37 3.08
CA PHE A 108 -23.69 -11.39 4.16
C PHE A 108 -25.16 -10.99 4.26
N THR A 109 -25.62 -10.77 5.48
CA THR A 109 -26.96 -10.24 5.69
C THR A 109 -27.08 -8.83 5.12
N GLU A 110 -28.28 -8.39 4.78
CA GLU A 110 -28.50 -7.00 4.34
C GLU A 110 -28.02 -6.01 5.39
N GLU A 111 -28.27 -6.27 6.68
CA GLU A 111 -27.76 -5.49 7.80
C GLU A 111 -26.22 -5.46 7.82
N GLY A 112 -25.56 -6.62 7.59
CA GLY A 112 -24.11 -6.71 7.50
C GLY A 112 -23.54 -5.87 6.37
N VAL A 113 -24.17 -5.89 5.19
CA VAL A 113 -23.76 -5.04 4.06
C VAL A 113 -23.94 -3.56 4.38
N GLN A 114 -25.06 -3.17 5.01
CA GLN A 114 -25.30 -1.78 5.40
C GLN A 114 -24.32 -1.32 6.48
N THR A 115 -24.01 -2.18 7.45
CA THR A 115 -22.98 -1.93 8.47
C THR A 115 -21.61 -1.70 7.82
N PHE A 116 -21.22 -2.57 6.87
CA PHE A 116 -19.95 -2.41 6.16
C PHE A 116 -19.86 -1.10 5.39
N LEU A 117 -20.94 -0.68 4.74
CA LEU A 117 -20.97 0.53 3.91
C LEU A 117 -21.12 1.82 4.73
N GLY A 118 -21.75 1.77 5.88
CA GLY A 118 -22.15 2.95 6.66
C GLY A 118 -21.35 3.21 7.93
N SER A 119 -20.62 2.22 8.45
CA SER A 119 -19.89 2.37 9.70
C SER A 119 -18.45 2.85 9.48
N PRO A 120 -17.89 3.64 10.42
CA PRO A 120 -16.48 3.97 10.39
C PRO A 120 -15.62 2.78 10.82
N TYR A 121 -14.45 2.64 10.19
CA TYR A 121 -13.44 1.65 10.52
C TYR A 121 -12.09 2.32 10.80
N THR A 122 -11.36 1.78 11.77
CA THR A 122 -10.00 2.21 12.09
C THR A 122 -9.00 1.19 11.52
N VAL A 123 -7.87 1.68 11.02
CA VAL A 123 -6.78 0.83 10.55
C VAL A 123 -6.07 0.22 11.75
N SER A 124 -5.98 -1.10 11.80
CA SER A 124 -5.28 -1.81 12.87
C SER A 124 -3.76 -1.70 12.73
N VAL A 125 -3.07 -1.70 13.87
CA VAL A 125 -1.60 -1.79 13.94
C VAL A 125 -1.04 -3.08 13.34
N GLU A 126 -1.86 -4.11 13.20
CA GLU A 126 -1.49 -5.39 12.56
C GLU A 126 -1.53 -5.33 11.02
N SER A 127 -1.83 -4.16 10.45
CA SER A 127 -1.84 -3.96 9.01
C SER A 127 -0.43 -4.01 8.43
N ASP A 128 -0.30 -4.65 7.27
CA ASP A 128 0.97 -4.78 6.55
C ASP A 128 0.81 -4.57 5.03
N ARG A 129 1.80 -4.98 4.25
CA ARG A 129 1.74 -4.90 2.78
C ARG A 129 0.83 -5.96 2.14
N MET A 130 0.44 -7.00 2.86
CA MET A 130 -0.51 -8.00 2.39
C MET A 130 -1.96 -7.52 2.51
N GLY A 131 -2.28 -6.83 3.62
CA GLY A 131 -3.63 -6.37 3.86
C GLY A 131 -3.75 -5.32 4.96
N ILE A 132 -4.67 -4.41 4.75
CA ILE A 132 -5.09 -3.42 5.75
C ILE A 132 -6.22 -4.05 6.56
N ARG A 133 -5.93 -4.38 7.82
CA ARG A 133 -6.92 -4.87 8.78
C ARG A 133 -7.72 -3.72 9.32
N LEU A 134 -9.03 -3.88 9.33
CA LEU A 134 -9.95 -2.84 9.80
C LEU A 134 -10.60 -3.30 11.11
N GLU A 135 -10.67 -2.38 12.06
CA GLU A 135 -11.33 -2.53 13.36
C GLU A 135 -12.55 -1.62 13.40
N GLY A 136 -13.68 -2.14 13.86
CA GLY A 136 -14.94 -1.41 13.92
C GLY A 136 -16.12 -2.36 14.11
N GLU A 137 -17.29 -1.95 13.65
CA GLU A 137 -18.51 -2.76 13.71
C GLU A 137 -18.35 -4.03 12.89
N LYS A 138 -18.90 -5.13 13.43
CA LYS A 138 -18.81 -6.43 12.79
C LYS A 138 -19.79 -6.53 11.62
N VAL A 139 -19.27 -7.01 10.51
CA VAL A 139 -20.07 -7.34 9.33
C VAL A 139 -20.76 -8.68 9.55
N LEU A 140 -22.09 -8.67 9.65
CA LEU A 140 -22.88 -9.87 9.88
C LEU A 140 -22.98 -10.69 8.59
N ALA A 141 -22.72 -11.99 8.71
CA ALA A 141 -22.87 -12.96 7.63
C ALA A 141 -24.05 -13.89 7.88
N ASP A 142 -24.62 -14.42 6.80
CA ASP A 142 -25.62 -15.48 6.84
C ASP A 142 -24.90 -16.84 6.89
N GLY A 143 -24.39 -17.17 8.07
CA GLY A 143 -23.61 -18.38 8.32
C GLY A 143 -22.09 -18.16 8.32
N ASN A 144 -21.36 -19.15 7.81
CA ASN A 144 -19.89 -19.12 7.77
C ASN A 144 -19.39 -18.29 6.57
N THR A 145 -18.39 -17.45 6.79
CA THR A 145 -17.72 -16.67 5.74
C THR A 145 -16.58 -17.41 5.04
N ASP A 146 -16.27 -18.62 5.45
CA ASP A 146 -15.26 -19.44 4.78
C ASP A 146 -15.80 -19.95 3.45
N ILE A 147 -14.99 -19.82 2.42
CA ILE A 147 -15.27 -20.31 1.07
C ILE A 147 -14.17 -21.28 0.60
N ILE A 148 -14.48 -22.10 -0.40
CA ILE A 148 -13.43 -22.76 -1.18
C ILE A 148 -12.54 -21.66 -1.76
N SER A 149 -11.22 -21.82 -1.62
CA SER A 149 -10.26 -20.78 -2.07
C SER A 149 -10.56 -20.29 -3.47
N ASP A 150 -10.68 -18.98 -3.59
CA ASP A 150 -11.00 -18.28 -4.83
C ASP A 150 -10.01 -17.15 -5.09
N GLY A 151 -9.92 -16.66 -6.33
CA GLY A 151 -9.00 -15.61 -6.74
C GLY A 151 -9.19 -14.32 -5.96
N ILE A 152 -8.07 -13.68 -5.61
CA ILE A 152 -8.03 -12.38 -4.93
C ILE A 152 -7.41 -11.36 -5.86
N VAL A 153 -8.01 -10.19 -5.96
CA VAL A 153 -7.45 -9.04 -6.65
C VAL A 153 -7.03 -7.96 -5.65
N PHE A 154 -6.13 -7.09 -6.06
CA PHE A 154 -5.73 -5.92 -5.27
C PHE A 154 -6.95 -5.05 -4.96
N GLY A 155 -7.18 -4.75 -3.69
CA GLY A 155 -8.35 -4.03 -3.21
C GLY A 155 -9.54 -4.91 -2.81
N SER A 156 -9.49 -6.24 -2.98
CA SER A 156 -10.54 -7.12 -2.45
C SER A 156 -10.70 -6.92 -0.96
N VAL A 157 -11.94 -6.84 -0.49
CA VAL A 157 -12.28 -6.76 0.93
C VAL A 157 -12.81 -8.11 1.38
N GLN A 158 -11.99 -8.85 2.10
CA GLN A 158 -12.36 -10.12 2.73
C GLN A 158 -12.90 -9.85 4.13
N VAL A 159 -13.93 -10.59 4.53
CA VAL A 159 -14.44 -10.55 5.90
C VAL A 159 -14.08 -11.87 6.59
N THR A 160 -13.35 -11.74 7.70
CA THR A 160 -12.95 -12.90 8.51
C THR A 160 -14.13 -13.50 9.25
N THR A 161 -13.97 -14.69 9.81
CA THR A 161 -14.97 -15.35 10.70
C THR A 161 -15.30 -14.49 11.94
N ALA A 162 -14.41 -13.58 12.33
CA ALA A 162 -14.66 -12.60 13.39
C ALA A 162 -15.56 -11.43 12.97
N GLY A 163 -15.95 -11.35 11.69
CA GLY A 163 -16.75 -10.26 11.12
C GLY A 163 -15.96 -9.00 10.79
N LEU A 164 -14.63 -9.04 10.84
CA LEU A 164 -13.81 -7.84 10.59
C LEU A 164 -13.25 -7.84 9.16
N PRO A 165 -13.33 -6.69 8.45
CA PRO A 165 -12.86 -6.58 7.08
C PRO A 165 -11.32 -6.50 7.00
N ILE A 166 -10.75 -7.08 5.94
CA ILE A 166 -9.35 -6.93 5.55
C ILE A 166 -9.32 -6.51 4.08
N VAL A 167 -8.73 -5.36 3.80
CA VAL A 167 -8.53 -4.89 2.41
C VAL A 167 -7.19 -5.42 1.90
N MET A 168 -7.24 -6.24 0.86
CA MET A 168 -6.05 -6.89 0.30
C MET A 168 -5.20 -5.89 -0.49
N MET A 169 -3.91 -5.82 -0.12
CA MET A 169 -2.97 -4.83 -0.63
C MET A 169 -1.94 -5.46 -1.58
N ALA A 170 -0.87 -4.75 -1.91
CA ALA A 170 0.06 -5.09 -3.00
C ALA A 170 0.76 -6.46 -2.86
N ASP A 171 1.00 -6.94 -1.64
CA ASP A 171 1.67 -8.23 -1.38
C ASP A 171 0.67 -9.33 -0.98
N HIS A 172 -0.62 -9.16 -1.32
CA HIS A 172 -1.66 -10.16 -1.03
C HIS A 172 -1.36 -11.50 -1.72
N GLN A 173 -1.91 -12.56 -1.17
CA GLN A 173 -1.89 -13.88 -1.79
C GLN A 173 -2.79 -13.89 -3.04
N THR A 174 -2.53 -14.81 -3.95
CA THR A 174 -3.31 -14.96 -5.21
C THR A 174 -4.68 -15.54 -5.00
N THR A 175 -4.85 -16.35 -3.96
CA THR A 175 -6.11 -17.00 -3.59
C THR A 175 -6.34 -16.91 -2.09
N GLY A 176 -7.60 -16.97 -1.64
CA GLY A 176 -7.96 -16.96 -0.22
C GLY A 176 -9.32 -17.58 0.02
N GLY A 177 -9.54 -18.01 1.26
CA GLY A 177 -10.69 -18.76 1.71
C GLY A 177 -11.75 -17.96 2.47
N TYR A 178 -11.66 -16.61 2.50
CA TYR A 178 -12.70 -15.76 3.09
C TYR A 178 -13.57 -15.11 2.03
N ALA A 179 -14.85 -14.97 2.31
CA ALA A 179 -15.81 -14.30 1.45
C ALA A 179 -15.41 -12.84 1.19
N LYS A 180 -15.50 -12.43 -0.07
CA LYS A 180 -15.22 -11.07 -0.53
C LYS A 180 -16.52 -10.27 -0.62
N ILE A 181 -16.74 -9.38 0.35
CA ILE A 181 -17.92 -8.51 0.38
C ILE A 181 -17.86 -7.41 -0.67
N ALA A 182 -16.66 -6.93 -0.97
CA ALA A 182 -16.46 -5.80 -1.88
C ALA A 182 -15.06 -5.80 -2.49
N THR A 183 -14.84 -4.88 -3.43
CA THR A 183 -13.52 -4.49 -3.93
C THR A 183 -13.41 -2.96 -3.95
N VAL A 184 -12.36 -2.43 -3.36
CA VAL A 184 -12.04 -0.99 -3.39
C VAL A 184 -11.67 -0.58 -4.81
N ILE A 185 -12.20 0.55 -5.28
CA ILE A 185 -11.85 1.08 -6.60
C ILE A 185 -10.38 1.55 -6.62
N GLN A 186 -9.75 1.46 -7.79
CA GLN A 186 -8.32 1.74 -7.95
C GLN A 186 -7.92 3.14 -7.49
N GLU A 187 -8.76 4.13 -7.70
CA GLU A 187 -8.53 5.53 -7.35
C GLU A 187 -8.43 5.77 -5.84
N ASP A 188 -9.08 4.91 -5.04
CA ASP A 188 -9.13 5.07 -3.58
C ASP A 188 -8.10 4.20 -2.84
N LEU A 189 -7.45 3.24 -3.53
CA LEU A 189 -6.38 2.41 -2.95
C LEU A 189 -5.21 3.23 -2.36
N PRO A 190 -4.77 4.36 -2.95
CA PRO A 190 -3.75 5.22 -2.35
C PRO A 190 -4.16 5.79 -0.98
N ILE A 191 -5.45 6.01 -0.72
CA ILE A 191 -5.96 6.47 0.58
C ILE A 191 -5.61 5.43 1.65
N LEU A 192 -5.99 4.19 1.41
CA LEU A 192 -5.70 3.07 2.31
C LEU A 192 -4.19 2.82 2.45
N ALA A 193 -3.44 2.90 1.33
CA ALA A 193 -2.00 2.73 1.36
C ALA A 193 -1.27 3.76 2.23
N GLN A 194 -1.88 4.90 2.52
CA GLN A 194 -1.33 5.98 3.35
C GLN A 194 -2.03 6.11 4.71
N ALA A 195 -3.09 5.33 4.96
CA ALA A 195 -3.81 5.36 6.22
C ALA A 195 -2.90 4.90 7.37
N ARG A 196 -3.05 5.56 8.51
CA ARG A 196 -2.35 5.23 9.77
C ARG A 196 -3.26 4.41 10.67
N PRO A 197 -2.68 3.52 11.49
CA PRO A 197 -3.36 2.96 12.65
C PRO A 197 -3.78 4.03 13.65
#